data_51173b19f47f66910e347618df129570
#
_entry.id   51173b19f47f66910e347618df129570
#
_cell.length_a   1.000
_cell.length_b   1.000
_cell.length_c   1.000
_cell.angle_alpha   90.00
_cell.angle_beta   90.00
_cell.angle_gamma   90.00
#
_symmetry.space_group_name_H-M   'P 1'
#
loop_
_entity.id
_entity.type
_entity.pdbx_description
1 polymer ?
#
loop_
_entity_poly.entity_id
_entity_poly.type
_entity_poly.pdbx_seq_one_letter_code
_entity_poly.pdbx_strand_id
1 'polypeptide(L)'
;MMNRKENREERCRSLLDRALLFAAQNTDAQGRMAAEGEIDCKDPGWLVLGGVIRIALYGEKLGSVSLGEICRKWTLAAIRVDDTRSAWTTFALLLAMDISGGINGFFHSLFSPDEQQELRKFFLQIDIGELLAASRNYHIAAALIDTLRCRFGYLEKPISDPEADIRYMFDGYLGDGFFNDDDGRGSRDDRRIDAYSGEIIGLLLNYDGIFPDGSPFHEKIHDVIRDFCAANLPLIDRDGEYAKWGRSLRGEAEIKKVSLWEYAERHHLTVRPGDGAAAADRMIGFFEKNGIAEDGRISRDKGRDQGVWDEYTTIVQAQGYGIYGLAMACFYASGKEADHPLPSEESSYVCYLPGPQILCANDAETGIHYILPAANRMTKNMFFWHNRITGETNVEVDVSAKFQSLPYFGKKVPSPYSGPELPFLPMLENAGGELRIPRGLKADAWSVVPGNDEAVFRRVFHYCRPAAYEPVGDISAEVTLICRPGKITLSAEFTGKAPVGFRPVIFVFEPADASLESRIHCDDASFENCRCAPSIYGRFTEAVKVVRQDFSPIQCGVEYVKK
;
A
#
# COMPACT_ATOMS: atom_id res chain seq x y z
N MET A 1 -22.62 34.10 -4.13
CA MET A 1 -21.80 33.34 -5.11
C MET A 1 -21.79 31.90 -4.64
N MET A 2 -22.53 31.02 -5.30
CA MET A 2 -22.42 29.57 -5.06
C MET A 2 -21.03 29.18 -5.50
N ASN A 3 -20.18 28.73 -4.55
CA ASN A 3 -18.96 28.05 -4.88
C ASN A 3 -19.34 26.84 -5.75
N ARG A 4 -18.97 26.88 -7.03
CA ARG A 4 -19.02 25.72 -7.90
C ARG A 4 -18.09 24.70 -7.23
N LYS A 5 -18.63 23.59 -6.73
CA LYS A 5 -17.77 22.47 -6.31
C LYS A 5 -16.93 22.11 -7.53
N GLU A 6 -15.61 22.25 -7.41
CA GLU A 6 -14.71 21.72 -8.44
C GLU A 6 -15.05 20.26 -8.63
N ASN A 7 -15.16 19.84 -9.88
CA ASN A 7 -15.43 18.44 -10.13
C ASN A 7 -14.17 17.61 -9.77
N ARG A 8 -14.33 16.34 -9.51
CA ARG A 8 -13.26 15.44 -9.06
C ARG A 8 -12.07 15.41 -10.03
N GLU A 9 -12.32 15.46 -11.33
CA GLU A 9 -11.27 15.48 -12.36
C GLU A 9 -10.45 16.78 -12.28
N GLU A 10 -11.10 17.93 -12.11
CA GLU A 10 -10.43 19.24 -11.95
C GLU A 10 -9.56 19.23 -10.68
N ARG A 11 -10.05 18.68 -9.57
CA ARG A 11 -9.27 18.54 -8.33
C ARG A 11 -8.05 17.64 -8.56
N CYS A 12 -8.23 16.46 -9.16
CA CYS A 12 -7.15 15.53 -9.44
C CYS A 12 -6.09 16.18 -10.35
N ARG A 13 -6.52 16.89 -11.41
CA ARG A 13 -5.64 17.64 -12.30
C ARG A 13 -4.89 18.74 -11.54
N SER A 14 -5.55 19.49 -10.68
CA SER A 14 -4.93 20.56 -9.87
C SER A 14 -3.82 19.98 -8.98
N LEU A 15 -4.06 18.84 -8.34
CA LEU A 15 -3.07 18.14 -7.52
C LEU A 15 -1.89 17.65 -8.37
N LEU A 16 -2.18 17.09 -9.54
CA LEU A 16 -1.15 16.64 -10.50
C LEU A 16 -0.28 17.82 -10.97
N ASP A 17 -0.89 18.91 -11.35
CA ASP A 17 -0.21 20.12 -11.81
C ASP A 17 0.71 20.69 -10.72
N ARG A 18 0.25 20.74 -9.45
CA ARG A 18 1.05 21.17 -8.31
C ARG A 18 2.24 20.23 -8.07
N ALA A 19 2.01 18.93 -8.10
CA ALA A 19 3.06 17.94 -7.88
C ALA A 19 4.13 17.97 -8.98
N LEU A 20 3.72 18.12 -10.24
CA LEU A 20 4.64 18.26 -11.38
C LEU A 20 5.43 19.56 -11.30
N LEU A 21 4.79 20.66 -10.91
CA LEU A 21 5.47 21.96 -10.75
C LEU A 21 6.55 21.88 -9.67
N PHE A 22 6.23 21.27 -8.52
CA PHE A 22 7.22 21.03 -7.47
C PHE A 22 8.41 20.22 -7.98
N ALA A 23 8.15 19.09 -8.67
CA ALA A 23 9.22 18.26 -9.22
C ALA A 23 10.08 19.02 -10.24
N ALA A 24 9.46 19.81 -11.12
CA ALA A 24 10.15 20.61 -12.12
C ALA A 24 11.03 21.71 -11.49
N GLN A 25 10.52 22.40 -10.48
CA GLN A 25 11.25 23.45 -9.75
C GLN A 25 12.43 22.92 -8.94
N ASN A 26 12.36 21.67 -8.51
CA ASN A 26 13.43 20.99 -7.77
C ASN A 26 14.30 20.08 -8.67
N THR A 27 14.29 20.31 -9.98
CA THR A 27 15.14 19.59 -10.94
C THR A 27 16.42 20.36 -11.19
N ASP A 28 17.56 19.71 -10.98
CA ASP A 28 18.88 20.31 -11.21
C ASP A 28 19.23 20.42 -12.73
N ALA A 29 20.37 21.03 -13.01
CA ALA A 29 20.84 21.21 -14.38
C ALA A 29 21.10 19.87 -15.11
N GLN A 30 21.36 18.80 -14.38
CA GLN A 30 21.58 17.45 -14.89
C GLN A 30 20.28 16.67 -15.08
N GLY A 31 19.12 17.25 -14.73
CA GLY A 31 17.83 16.62 -14.84
C GLY A 31 17.48 15.68 -13.67
N ARG A 32 18.21 15.76 -12.56
CA ARG A 32 17.91 14.97 -11.35
C ARG A 32 17.04 15.80 -10.43
N MET A 33 16.06 15.16 -9.82
CA MET A 33 15.29 15.82 -8.78
C MET A 33 16.13 15.88 -7.48
N ALA A 34 16.23 17.06 -6.90
CA ALA A 34 16.93 17.33 -5.65
C ALA A 34 16.00 18.07 -4.71
N ALA A 35 15.58 17.45 -3.62
CA ALA A 35 14.71 18.05 -2.63
C ALA A 35 15.18 17.66 -1.21
N GLU A 36 15.08 18.59 -0.26
CA GLU A 36 15.43 18.39 1.16
C GLU A 36 16.84 17.86 1.40
N GLY A 37 17.80 18.21 0.52
CA GLY A 37 19.18 17.74 0.63
C GLY A 37 19.43 16.34 0.06
N GLU A 38 18.41 15.66 -0.41
CA GLU A 38 18.52 14.42 -1.16
C GLU A 38 18.64 14.71 -2.66
N ILE A 39 19.57 14.05 -3.31
CA ILE A 39 19.66 13.98 -4.76
C ILE A 39 19.50 12.51 -5.11
N ASP A 40 18.40 12.18 -5.73
CA ASP A 40 18.11 10.78 -6.04
C ASP A 40 17.62 10.62 -7.47
N CYS A 41 18.00 9.52 -8.07
CA CYS A 41 17.53 9.10 -9.38
C CYS A 41 16.78 7.76 -9.31
N LYS A 42 16.33 7.34 -8.14
CA LYS A 42 15.64 6.07 -8.00
C LYS A 42 14.26 6.14 -8.67
N ASP A 43 14.09 5.32 -9.68
CA ASP A 43 12.84 5.18 -10.44
C ASP A 43 12.26 6.50 -11.03
N PRO A 44 13.08 7.38 -11.64
CA PRO A 44 12.59 8.64 -12.20
C PRO A 44 11.61 8.45 -13.38
N GLY A 45 11.50 7.25 -13.91
CA GLY A 45 10.54 6.91 -14.96
C GLY A 45 9.10 7.24 -14.61
N TRP A 46 8.73 7.17 -13.34
CA TRP A 46 7.38 7.55 -12.88
C TRP A 46 7.09 9.04 -13.02
N LEU A 47 8.08 9.90 -12.79
CA LEU A 47 7.97 11.34 -13.04
C LEU A 47 7.71 11.61 -14.53
N VAL A 48 8.49 10.94 -15.39
CA VAL A 48 8.37 11.07 -16.85
C VAL A 48 7.00 10.60 -17.32
N LEU A 49 6.57 9.42 -16.91
CA LEU A 49 5.28 8.85 -17.30
C LEU A 49 4.11 9.76 -16.91
N GLY A 50 4.11 10.26 -15.67
CA GLY A 50 3.10 11.19 -15.21
C GLY A 50 3.12 12.51 -15.98
N GLY A 51 4.29 13.06 -16.29
CA GLY A 51 4.44 14.26 -17.11
C GLY A 51 3.94 14.05 -18.54
N VAL A 52 4.24 12.91 -19.16
CA VAL A 52 3.79 12.55 -20.52
C VAL A 52 2.27 12.39 -20.57
N ILE A 53 1.67 11.71 -19.59
CA ILE A 53 0.20 11.59 -19.47
C ILE A 53 -0.43 12.97 -19.36
N ARG A 54 0.13 13.83 -18.49
CA ARG A 54 -0.36 15.21 -18.32
C ARG A 54 -0.27 15.99 -19.64
N ILE A 55 0.80 15.86 -20.41
CA ILE A 55 0.92 16.49 -21.74
C ILE A 55 -0.14 15.96 -22.70
N ALA A 56 -0.34 14.65 -22.75
CA ALA A 56 -1.31 14.02 -23.62
C ALA A 56 -2.75 14.48 -23.33
N LEU A 57 -3.11 14.67 -22.06
CA LEU A 57 -4.48 15.05 -21.65
C LEU A 57 -4.73 16.56 -21.72
N TYR A 58 -3.76 17.38 -21.33
CA TYR A 58 -4.00 18.80 -21.04
C TYR A 58 -2.98 19.75 -21.70
N GLY A 59 -2.08 19.21 -22.52
CA GLY A 59 -1.06 20.00 -23.24
C GLY A 59 0.23 20.21 -22.45
N GLU A 60 1.23 20.75 -23.15
CA GLU A 60 2.63 20.81 -22.70
C GLU A 60 2.90 21.85 -21.61
N LYS A 61 2.17 22.98 -21.63
CA LYS A 61 2.46 24.12 -20.74
C LYS A 61 1.88 23.93 -19.34
N LEU A 62 2.72 24.17 -18.35
CA LEU A 62 2.34 24.24 -16.93
C LEU A 62 2.87 25.55 -16.34
N GLY A 63 2.06 26.61 -16.40
CA GLY A 63 2.53 27.97 -16.13
C GLY A 63 3.64 28.38 -17.10
N SER A 64 4.80 28.74 -16.56
CA SER A 64 6.02 29.05 -17.34
C SER A 64 6.87 27.82 -17.71
N VAL A 65 6.52 26.64 -17.20
CA VAL A 65 7.30 25.40 -17.38
C VAL A 65 6.88 24.69 -18.67
N SER A 66 7.85 24.27 -19.48
CA SER A 66 7.67 23.32 -20.57
C SER A 66 7.86 21.90 -20.02
N LEU A 67 6.75 21.16 -19.87
CA LEU A 67 6.82 19.80 -19.36
C LEU A 67 7.58 18.87 -20.30
N GLY A 68 7.53 19.09 -21.61
CA GLY A 68 8.30 18.32 -22.58
C GLY A 68 9.81 18.44 -22.33
N GLU A 69 10.31 19.65 -22.11
CA GLU A 69 11.72 19.88 -21.78
C GLU A 69 12.10 19.19 -20.45
N ILE A 70 11.25 19.27 -19.42
CA ILE A 70 11.48 18.63 -18.13
C ILE A 70 11.46 17.10 -18.26
N CYS A 71 10.48 16.52 -18.94
CA CYS A 71 10.42 15.08 -19.20
C CYS A 71 11.66 14.59 -19.94
N ARG A 72 12.13 15.37 -20.94
CA ARG A 72 13.39 15.05 -21.62
C ARG A 72 14.57 15.06 -20.65
N LYS A 73 14.71 16.07 -19.78
CA LYS A 73 15.79 16.14 -18.78
C LYS A 73 15.76 14.96 -17.82
N TRP A 74 14.58 14.64 -17.25
CA TRP A 74 14.41 13.49 -16.35
C TRP A 74 14.78 12.17 -17.03
N THR A 75 14.36 12.00 -18.30
CA THR A 75 14.68 10.80 -19.06
C THR A 75 16.18 10.66 -19.30
N LEU A 76 16.85 11.73 -19.74
CA LEU A 76 18.30 11.70 -19.98
C LEU A 76 19.08 11.45 -18.71
N ALA A 77 18.65 12.02 -17.59
CA ALA A 77 19.24 11.73 -16.29
C ALA A 77 19.07 10.25 -15.93
N ALA A 78 17.89 9.69 -16.13
CA ALA A 78 17.59 8.29 -15.84
C ALA A 78 18.47 7.31 -16.64
N ILE A 79 18.64 7.54 -17.92
CA ILE A 79 19.37 6.60 -18.80
C ILE A 79 20.89 6.72 -18.72
N ARG A 80 21.41 7.83 -18.19
CA ARG A 80 22.84 8.12 -18.09
C ARG A 80 23.48 7.76 -16.74
N VAL A 81 22.66 7.49 -15.73
CA VAL A 81 23.14 7.06 -14.42
C VAL A 81 23.20 5.54 -14.38
N ASP A 82 24.40 4.99 -14.17
CA ASP A 82 24.66 3.54 -14.24
C ASP A 82 23.83 2.69 -13.25
N ASP A 83 23.39 3.26 -12.12
CA ASP A 83 22.63 2.56 -11.07
C ASP A 83 21.12 2.44 -11.37
N THR A 84 20.62 3.07 -12.43
CA THR A 84 19.18 3.15 -12.72
C THR A 84 18.66 2.11 -13.72
N ARG A 85 19.33 1.00 -13.90
CA ARG A 85 18.82 -0.14 -14.68
C ARG A 85 17.60 -0.78 -14.00
N SER A 86 16.69 0.08 -13.56
CA SER A 86 15.45 -0.33 -12.94
C SER A 86 14.46 -0.80 -14.00
N ALA A 87 13.90 -1.99 -13.79
CA ALA A 87 12.78 -2.48 -14.61
C ALA A 87 11.63 -1.48 -14.63
N TRP A 88 11.37 -0.83 -13.49
CA TRP A 88 10.30 0.15 -13.34
C TRP A 88 10.53 1.41 -14.18
N THR A 89 11.76 1.92 -14.22
CA THR A 89 12.10 3.04 -15.10
C THR A 89 11.95 2.65 -16.57
N THR A 90 12.47 1.50 -16.98
CA THR A 90 12.34 1.01 -18.36
C THR A 90 10.88 0.84 -18.77
N PHE A 91 10.08 0.20 -17.92
CA PHE A 91 8.65 0.04 -18.12
C PHE A 91 7.94 1.39 -18.27
N ALA A 92 8.18 2.32 -17.33
CA ALA A 92 7.51 3.62 -17.34
C ALA A 92 7.86 4.45 -18.59
N LEU A 93 9.11 4.44 -19.03
CA LEU A 93 9.54 5.15 -20.23
C LEU A 93 8.96 4.53 -21.53
N LEU A 94 8.90 3.19 -21.60
CA LEU A 94 8.28 2.51 -22.74
C LEU A 94 6.77 2.77 -22.80
N LEU A 95 6.09 2.77 -21.65
CA LEU A 95 4.67 3.11 -21.57
C LEU A 95 4.42 4.59 -21.91
N ALA A 96 5.30 5.50 -21.49
CA ALA A 96 5.24 6.90 -21.88
C ALA A 96 5.36 7.07 -23.41
N MET A 97 6.24 6.29 -24.05
CA MET A 97 6.32 6.25 -25.51
C MET A 97 5.01 5.75 -26.14
N ASP A 98 4.43 4.68 -25.61
CA ASP A 98 3.19 4.12 -26.16
C ASP A 98 2.02 5.11 -26.06
N ILE A 99 1.79 5.68 -24.89
CA ILE A 99 0.74 6.69 -24.64
C ILE A 99 0.92 7.93 -25.53
N SER A 100 2.15 8.30 -25.84
CA SER A 100 2.45 9.48 -26.66
C SER A 100 2.37 9.25 -28.17
N GLY A 101 2.07 8.02 -28.63
CA GLY A 101 1.96 7.65 -30.05
C GLY A 101 3.15 6.86 -30.59
N GLY A 102 3.95 6.23 -29.73
CA GLY A 102 5.06 5.36 -30.09
C GLY A 102 6.30 6.13 -30.58
N ILE A 103 7.07 5.50 -31.48
CA ILE A 103 8.29 6.09 -32.03
C ILE A 103 8.05 7.35 -32.90
N ASN A 104 6.82 7.56 -33.35
CA ASN A 104 6.41 8.76 -34.08
C ASN A 104 5.69 9.77 -33.19
N GLY A 105 5.55 9.45 -31.90
CA GLY A 105 4.83 10.26 -30.94
C GLY A 105 5.60 11.48 -30.44
N PHE A 106 4.89 12.36 -29.73
CA PHE A 106 5.48 13.61 -29.26
C PHE A 106 6.62 13.37 -28.27
N PHE A 107 6.53 12.37 -27.38
CA PHE A 107 7.58 12.09 -26.40
C PHE A 107 8.89 11.70 -27.07
N HIS A 108 8.85 10.78 -28.03
CA HIS A 108 10.05 10.38 -28.78
C HIS A 108 10.66 11.54 -29.58
N SER A 109 9.84 12.45 -30.08
CA SER A 109 10.29 13.65 -30.83
C SER A 109 11.01 14.71 -29.96
N LEU A 110 10.94 14.59 -28.61
CA LEU A 110 11.70 15.47 -27.72
C LEU A 110 13.22 15.25 -27.79
N PHE A 111 13.65 14.10 -28.31
CA PHE A 111 15.04 13.66 -28.29
C PHE A 111 15.69 13.85 -29.67
N SER A 112 16.96 14.27 -29.67
CA SER A 112 17.78 14.27 -30.88
C SER A 112 18.01 12.84 -31.39
N PRO A 113 18.42 12.64 -32.66
CA PRO A 113 18.72 11.30 -33.15
C PRO A 113 19.73 10.51 -32.31
N ASP A 114 20.75 11.18 -31.75
CA ASP A 114 21.75 10.53 -30.90
C ASP A 114 21.13 10.11 -29.56
N GLU A 115 20.29 10.96 -28.96
CA GLU A 115 19.56 10.66 -27.70
C GLU A 115 18.53 9.54 -27.91
N GLN A 116 17.90 9.46 -29.07
CA GLN A 116 17.01 8.34 -29.43
C GLN A 116 17.77 7.02 -29.47
N GLN A 117 19.02 7.05 -29.96
CA GLN A 117 19.91 5.90 -29.93
C GLN A 117 20.31 5.50 -28.49
N GLU A 118 20.57 6.49 -27.61
CA GLU A 118 20.83 6.22 -26.19
C GLU A 118 19.61 5.57 -25.53
N LEU A 119 18.41 6.08 -25.78
CA LEU A 119 17.14 5.50 -25.28
C LEU A 119 16.97 4.05 -25.76
N ARG A 120 17.15 3.81 -27.05
CA ARG A 120 17.06 2.45 -27.61
C ARG A 120 18.05 1.50 -26.93
N LYS A 121 19.30 1.94 -26.76
CA LYS A 121 20.33 1.16 -26.06
C LYS A 121 19.92 0.86 -24.62
N PHE A 122 19.42 1.85 -23.90
CA PHE A 122 18.95 1.69 -22.53
C PHE A 122 17.81 0.65 -22.44
N PHE A 123 16.80 0.74 -23.29
CA PHE A 123 15.69 -0.21 -23.29
C PHE A 123 16.14 -1.66 -23.56
N LEU A 124 17.21 -1.86 -24.31
CA LEU A 124 17.72 -3.19 -24.61
C LEU A 124 18.64 -3.78 -23.51
N GLN A 125 19.06 -2.98 -22.54
CA GLN A 125 19.99 -3.43 -21.48
C GLN A 125 19.33 -4.23 -20.36
N ILE A 126 18.00 -4.14 -20.18
CA ILE A 126 17.30 -4.88 -19.12
C ILE A 126 17.31 -6.37 -19.44
N ASP A 127 17.81 -7.15 -18.48
CA ASP A 127 17.78 -8.60 -18.53
C ASP A 127 16.39 -9.12 -18.09
N ILE A 128 15.64 -9.62 -19.05
CA ILE A 128 14.30 -10.19 -18.79
C ILE A 128 14.40 -11.44 -17.90
N GLY A 129 15.46 -12.23 -18.03
CA GLY A 129 15.68 -13.42 -17.20
C GLY A 129 15.84 -13.08 -15.72
N GLU A 130 16.53 -11.97 -15.41
CA GLU A 130 16.64 -11.48 -14.03
C GLU A 130 15.28 -11.03 -13.47
N LEU A 131 14.44 -10.39 -14.30
CA LEU A 131 13.09 -10.00 -13.89
C LEU A 131 12.22 -11.21 -13.56
N LEU A 132 12.24 -12.23 -14.43
CA LEU A 132 11.47 -13.45 -14.23
C LEU A 132 11.96 -14.29 -13.02
N ALA A 133 13.18 -14.08 -12.57
CA ALA A 133 13.70 -14.68 -11.33
C ALA A 133 13.30 -13.91 -10.06
N ALA A 134 12.63 -12.77 -10.19
CA ALA A 134 12.20 -11.92 -9.08
C ALA A 134 10.78 -12.28 -8.59
N SER A 135 10.09 -11.35 -7.93
CA SER A 135 8.71 -11.55 -7.50
C SER A 135 7.72 -11.47 -8.66
N ARG A 136 6.50 -11.96 -8.44
CA ARG A 136 5.46 -12.08 -9.48
C ARG A 136 5.15 -10.76 -10.21
N ASN A 137 5.14 -9.63 -9.52
CA ASN A 137 4.89 -8.34 -10.14
C ASN A 137 5.90 -7.99 -11.24
N TYR A 138 7.14 -8.51 -11.18
CA TYR A 138 8.15 -8.32 -12.22
C TYR A 138 7.83 -9.11 -13.50
N HIS A 139 7.04 -10.19 -13.44
CA HIS A 139 6.60 -10.89 -14.65
C HIS A 139 5.71 -10.00 -15.52
N ILE A 140 4.82 -9.19 -14.91
CA ILE A 140 4.02 -8.23 -15.68
C ILE A 140 4.92 -7.16 -16.31
N ALA A 141 5.89 -6.66 -15.53
CA ALA A 141 6.85 -5.69 -16.06
C ALA A 141 7.65 -6.27 -17.25
N ALA A 142 8.10 -7.54 -17.15
CA ALA A 142 8.79 -8.24 -18.22
C ALA A 142 7.91 -8.38 -19.48
N ALA A 143 6.66 -8.83 -19.31
CA ALA A 143 5.69 -8.96 -20.41
C ALA A 143 5.44 -7.63 -21.12
N LEU A 144 5.25 -6.54 -20.34
CA LEU A 144 5.06 -5.19 -20.89
C LEU A 144 6.30 -4.70 -21.64
N ILE A 145 7.48 -4.81 -21.02
CA ILE A 145 8.75 -4.37 -21.62
C ILE A 145 8.99 -5.09 -22.94
N ASP A 146 8.85 -6.41 -22.97
CA ASP A 146 9.11 -7.19 -24.19
C ASP A 146 8.07 -6.92 -25.28
N THR A 147 6.79 -6.81 -24.91
CA THR A 147 5.74 -6.48 -25.89
C THR A 147 5.99 -5.11 -26.52
N LEU A 148 6.34 -4.10 -25.72
CA LEU A 148 6.60 -2.74 -26.22
C LEU A 148 7.91 -2.65 -27.02
N ARG A 149 8.96 -3.37 -26.63
CA ARG A 149 10.20 -3.48 -27.42
C ARG A 149 9.93 -4.03 -28.83
N CYS A 150 9.10 -5.07 -28.94
CA CYS A 150 8.71 -5.63 -30.25
C CYS A 150 7.85 -4.65 -31.04
N ARG A 151 6.85 -4.01 -30.37
CA ARG A 151 5.98 -3.01 -31.01
C ARG A 151 6.77 -1.85 -31.61
N PHE A 152 7.82 -1.40 -30.93
CA PHE A 152 8.66 -0.29 -31.41
C PHE A 152 9.79 -0.73 -32.36
N GLY A 153 9.85 -2.00 -32.74
CA GLY A 153 10.86 -2.54 -33.62
C GLY A 153 12.28 -2.60 -33.03
N TYR A 154 12.37 -2.59 -31.68
CA TYR A 154 13.64 -2.76 -30.99
C TYR A 154 14.07 -4.23 -30.93
N LEU A 155 13.11 -5.14 -30.90
CA LEU A 155 13.28 -6.59 -31.00
C LEU A 155 12.39 -7.15 -32.12
N GLU A 156 12.85 -8.21 -32.77
CA GLU A 156 12.05 -8.94 -33.78
C GLU A 156 10.99 -9.84 -33.09
N LYS A 157 11.30 -10.35 -31.91
CA LYS A 157 10.42 -11.22 -31.09
C LYS A 157 10.70 -11.00 -29.63
N PRO A 158 9.73 -11.27 -28.75
CA PRO A 158 9.93 -11.22 -27.30
C PRO A 158 11.03 -12.18 -26.84
N ILE A 159 11.72 -11.81 -25.77
CA ILE A 159 12.73 -12.66 -25.09
C ILE A 159 12.03 -13.72 -24.24
N SER A 160 10.94 -13.34 -23.55
CA SER A 160 10.05 -14.23 -22.80
C SER A 160 8.79 -14.59 -23.61
N ASP A 161 7.88 -15.32 -22.99
CA ASP A 161 6.50 -15.47 -23.49
C ASP A 161 5.59 -14.55 -22.65
N PRO A 162 5.24 -13.35 -23.16
CA PRO A 162 4.45 -12.39 -22.40
C PRO A 162 3.11 -12.95 -21.90
N GLU A 163 2.45 -13.82 -22.68
CA GLU A 163 1.21 -14.42 -22.25
C GLU A 163 1.41 -15.45 -21.14
N ALA A 164 2.49 -16.23 -21.18
CA ALA A 164 2.84 -17.15 -20.11
C ALA A 164 3.16 -16.39 -18.80
N ASP A 165 3.85 -15.26 -18.90
CA ASP A 165 4.17 -14.41 -17.75
C ASP A 165 2.91 -13.83 -17.11
N ILE A 166 1.95 -13.37 -17.92
CA ILE A 166 0.65 -12.90 -17.40
C ILE A 166 -0.17 -14.06 -16.79
N ARG A 167 -0.17 -15.25 -17.42
CA ARG A 167 -0.82 -16.44 -16.82
C ARG A 167 -0.23 -16.77 -15.46
N TYR A 168 1.10 -16.74 -15.35
CA TYR A 168 1.78 -16.97 -14.07
C TYR A 168 1.35 -15.95 -12.98
N MET A 169 1.07 -14.70 -13.36
CA MET A 169 0.50 -13.74 -12.41
C MET A 169 -0.86 -14.18 -11.90
N PHE A 170 -1.74 -14.61 -12.79
CA PHE A 170 -3.07 -15.06 -12.41
C PHE A 170 -3.08 -16.34 -11.56
N ASP A 171 -2.05 -17.19 -11.65
CA ASP A 171 -1.87 -18.33 -10.76
C ASP A 171 -1.63 -17.90 -9.30
N GLY A 172 -1.23 -16.65 -9.09
CA GLY A 172 -1.12 -16.05 -7.77
C GLY A 172 -2.38 -15.33 -7.28
N TYR A 173 -3.45 -15.33 -8.04
CA TYR A 173 -4.70 -14.67 -7.64
C TYR A 173 -5.37 -15.39 -6.46
N LEU A 174 -5.71 -14.64 -5.43
CA LEU A 174 -6.26 -15.16 -4.16
C LEU A 174 -7.77 -14.91 -4.01
N GLY A 175 -8.36 -14.16 -4.92
CA GLY A 175 -9.72 -13.61 -4.79
C GLY A 175 -9.72 -12.20 -4.20
N ASP A 176 -10.88 -11.56 -4.21
CA ASP A 176 -11.13 -10.23 -3.62
C ASP A 176 -10.23 -9.10 -4.21
N GLY A 177 -9.67 -9.29 -5.40
CA GLY A 177 -8.72 -8.36 -6.00
C GLY A 177 -7.30 -8.46 -5.41
N PHE A 178 -6.95 -9.54 -4.71
CA PHE A 178 -5.64 -9.71 -4.09
C PHE A 178 -4.80 -10.79 -4.76
N PHE A 179 -3.50 -10.54 -4.76
CA PHE A 179 -2.51 -11.42 -5.33
C PHE A 179 -1.45 -11.83 -4.30
N ASN A 180 -0.98 -13.06 -4.41
CA ASN A 180 0.23 -13.49 -3.73
C ASN A 180 1.44 -13.07 -4.55
N ASP A 181 2.24 -12.13 -4.03
CA ASP A 181 3.48 -11.67 -4.66
C ASP A 181 4.68 -12.55 -4.23
N ASP A 182 4.54 -13.86 -4.34
CA ASP A 182 5.64 -14.79 -4.10
C ASP A 182 6.79 -14.55 -5.09
N ASP A 183 8.03 -14.65 -4.58
CA ASP A 183 9.24 -14.42 -5.39
C ASP A 183 9.72 -15.64 -6.17
N GLY A 184 8.92 -16.70 -6.26
CA GLY A 184 9.28 -17.91 -7.00
C GLY A 184 10.50 -18.68 -6.45
N ARG A 185 11.20 -18.10 -5.46
CA ARG A 185 12.42 -18.71 -4.87
C ARG A 185 12.11 -19.73 -3.78
N GLY A 186 10.88 -20.25 -3.78
CA GLY A 186 10.44 -21.20 -2.77
C GLY A 186 10.32 -20.58 -1.38
N SER A 187 10.22 -19.27 -1.29
CA SER A 187 9.80 -18.64 -0.04
C SER A 187 8.39 -19.13 0.23
N ARG A 188 8.25 -19.90 1.27
CA ARG A 188 6.97 -20.46 1.71
C ARG A 188 6.07 -19.39 2.34
N ASP A 189 6.43 -18.13 2.14
CA ASP A 189 5.78 -17.00 2.74
C ASP A 189 4.61 -16.57 1.85
N ASP A 190 3.44 -16.66 2.39
CA ASP A 190 2.21 -16.18 1.79
C ASP A 190 2.21 -14.63 1.84
N ARG A 191 2.57 -14.00 0.73
CA ARG A 191 2.74 -12.56 0.61
C ARG A 191 1.46 -11.87 0.18
N ARG A 192 0.45 -11.90 1.01
CA ARG A 192 -0.82 -11.18 0.83
C ARG A 192 -0.64 -9.72 1.19
N ILE A 193 0.05 -8.96 0.36
CA ILE A 193 0.42 -7.59 0.64
C ILE A 193 -0.51 -6.65 -0.12
N ASP A 194 -1.19 -5.77 0.60
CA ASP A 194 -2.15 -4.83 0.04
C ASP A 194 -1.55 -3.93 -1.05
N ALA A 195 -0.44 -3.27 -0.75
CA ALA A 195 0.19 -2.33 -1.67
C ALA A 195 0.54 -2.96 -3.02
N TYR A 196 1.02 -4.21 -3.01
CA TYR A 196 1.35 -4.90 -4.26
C TYR A 196 0.13 -5.37 -5.03
N SER A 197 -0.98 -5.70 -4.38
CA SER A 197 -2.20 -6.08 -5.10
C SER A 197 -2.74 -4.94 -5.94
N GLY A 198 -2.84 -3.73 -5.39
CA GLY A 198 -3.22 -2.55 -6.16
C GLY A 198 -2.23 -2.22 -7.29
N GLU A 199 -0.93 -2.42 -7.06
CA GLU A 199 0.10 -2.22 -8.07
C GLU A 199 0.00 -3.26 -9.21
N ILE A 200 -0.19 -4.54 -8.87
CA ILE A 200 -0.38 -5.61 -9.84
C ILE A 200 -1.60 -5.35 -10.73
N ILE A 201 -2.75 -4.97 -10.16
CA ILE A 201 -3.94 -4.65 -10.95
C ILE A 201 -3.67 -3.46 -11.87
N GLY A 202 -3.01 -2.41 -11.39
CA GLY A 202 -2.61 -1.27 -12.21
C GLY A 202 -1.69 -1.65 -13.37
N LEU A 203 -0.73 -2.55 -13.14
CA LEU A 203 0.16 -3.08 -14.18
C LEU A 203 -0.60 -3.95 -15.19
N LEU A 204 -1.55 -4.78 -14.73
CA LEU A 204 -2.42 -5.56 -15.62
C LEU A 204 -3.28 -4.65 -16.49
N LEU A 205 -3.82 -3.55 -15.95
CA LEU A 205 -4.51 -2.54 -16.75
C LEU A 205 -3.61 -1.89 -17.78
N ASN A 206 -2.37 -1.58 -17.43
CA ASN A 206 -1.42 -1.04 -18.38
C ASN A 206 -1.08 -2.05 -19.49
N TYR A 207 -0.95 -3.35 -19.14
CA TYR A 207 -0.74 -4.40 -20.13
C TYR A 207 -1.95 -4.53 -21.07
N ASP A 208 -3.16 -4.50 -20.54
CA ASP A 208 -4.38 -4.56 -21.34
C ASP A 208 -4.51 -3.34 -22.27
N GLY A 209 -4.21 -2.16 -21.74
CA GLY A 209 -4.34 -0.88 -22.44
C GLY A 209 -3.38 -0.69 -23.62
N ILE A 210 -2.27 -1.44 -23.69
CA ILE A 210 -1.42 -1.39 -24.88
C ILE A 210 -2.05 -2.10 -26.10
N PHE A 211 -3.09 -2.92 -25.94
CA PHE A 211 -3.79 -3.57 -27.04
C PHE A 211 -5.05 -2.78 -27.42
N PRO A 212 -5.23 -2.37 -28.68
CA PRO A 212 -6.38 -1.55 -29.09
C PRO A 212 -7.75 -2.20 -28.78
N ASP A 213 -7.82 -3.52 -28.91
CA ASP A 213 -9.05 -4.30 -28.69
C ASP A 213 -9.03 -5.06 -27.36
N GLY A 214 -8.14 -4.69 -26.44
CA GLY A 214 -7.85 -5.44 -25.22
C GLY A 214 -6.92 -6.63 -25.43
N SER A 215 -6.27 -7.06 -24.35
CA SER A 215 -5.37 -8.23 -24.36
C SER A 215 -6.17 -9.54 -24.35
N PRO A 216 -5.53 -10.70 -24.59
CA PRO A 216 -6.15 -12.00 -24.39
C PRO A 216 -6.67 -12.24 -22.97
N PHE A 217 -6.32 -11.37 -22.02
CA PHE A 217 -6.73 -11.44 -20.61
C PHE A 217 -7.74 -10.37 -20.21
N HIS A 218 -8.26 -9.58 -21.15
CA HIS A 218 -9.14 -8.45 -20.91
C HIS A 218 -10.29 -8.78 -19.93
N GLU A 219 -11.08 -9.81 -20.24
CA GLU A 219 -12.20 -10.22 -19.38
C GLU A 219 -11.74 -10.66 -17.98
N LYS A 220 -10.63 -11.38 -17.91
CA LYS A 220 -10.08 -11.83 -16.63
C LYS A 220 -9.56 -10.67 -15.78
N ILE A 221 -8.99 -9.65 -16.41
CA ILE A 221 -8.58 -8.40 -15.74
C ILE A 221 -9.83 -7.66 -15.21
N HIS A 222 -10.89 -7.60 -16.02
CA HIS A 222 -12.17 -7.02 -15.59
C HIS A 222 -12.78 -7.76 -14.40
N ASP A 223 -12.73 -9.11 -14.39
CA ASP A 223 -13.20 -9.90 -13.25
C ASP A 223 -12.43 -9.56 -11.97
N VAL A 224 -11.09 -9.48 -12.06
CA VAL A 224 -10.25 -9.07 -10.91
C VAL A 224 -10.61 -7.67 -10.42
N ILE A 225 -10.92 -6.73 -11.33
CA ILE A 225 -11.31 -5.37 -10.94
C ILE A 225 -12.70 -5.36 -10.29
N ARG A 226 -13.66 -6.15 -10.76
CA ARG A 226 -14.97 -6.31 -10.10
C ARG A 226 -14.79 -6.84 -8.68
N ASP A 227 -13.99 -7.90 -8.52
CA ASP A 227 -13.69 -8.48 -7.22
C ASP A 227 -13.00 -7.46 -6.31
N PHE A 228 -12.02 -6.71 -6.86
CA PHE A 228 -11.37 -5.62 -6.13
C PHE A 228 -12.38 -4.58 -5.65
N CYS A 229 -13.26 -4.10 -6.51
CA CYS A 229 -14.25 -3.09 -6.14
C CYS A 229 -15.22 -3.59 -5.07
N ALA A 230 -15.71 -4.82 -5.21
CA ALA A 230 -16.63 -5.41 -4.25
C ALA A 230 -16.00 -5.57 -2.87
N ALA A 231 -14.77 -6.07 -2.83
CA ALA A 231 -14.07 -6.39 -1.58
C ALA A 231 -13.42 -5.17 -0.92
N ASN A 232 -12.97 -4.19 -1.70
CA ASN A 232 -12.17 -3.09 -1.18
C ASN A 232 -12.96 -1.84 -0.82
N LEU A 233 -14.20 -1.71 -1.27
CA LEU A 233 -15.04 -0.57 -0.91
C LEU A 233 -15.25 -0.45 0.61
N PRO A 234 -15.50 -1.54 1.37
CA PRO A 234 -15.57 -1.49 2.83
C PRO A 234 -14.27 -1.12 3.53
N LEU A 235 -13.13 -1.16 2.84
CA LEU A 235 -11.81 -0.81 3.40
C LEU A 235 -11.52 0.69 3.36
N ILE A 236 -12.39 1.50 2.77
CA ILE A 236 -12.29 2.95 2.76
C ILE A 236 -13.13 3.50 3.90
N ASP A 237 -12.49 4.19 4.84
CA ASP A 237 -13.20 4.82 5.93
C ASP A 237 -13.96 6.09 5.47
N ARG A 238 -14.76 6.66 6.37
CA ARG A 238 -15.57 7.84 6.07
C ARG A 238 -14.76 9.10 5.71
N ASP A 239 -13.48 9.16 6.10
CA ASP A 239 -12.60 10.28 5.76
C ASP A 239 -11.87 10.05 4.43
N GLY A 240 -12.05 8.89 3.82
CA GLY A 240 -11.42 8.52 2.56
C GLY A 240 -10.05 7.86 2.72
N GLU A 241 -9.62 7.55 3.95
CA GLU A 241 -8.41 6.78 4.16
C GLU A 241 -8.68 5.30 3.86
N TYR A 242 -7.82 4.72 3.05
CA TYR A 242 -7.87 3.30 2.75
C TYR A 242 -7.13 2.51 3.83
N ALA A 243 -7.77 1.47 4.36
CA ALA A 243 -7.14 0.55 5.31
C ALA A 243 -5.97 -0.19 4.68
N LYS A 244 -4.82 -0.19 5.36
CA LYS A 244 -3.54 -0.70 4.84
C LYS A 244 -3.00 -1.81 5.71
N TRP A 245 -2.39 -2.78 5.07
CA TRP A 245 -1.63 -3.83 5.76
C TRP A 245 -0.53 -4.37 4.86
N GLY A 246 0.43 -5.03 5.46
CA GLY A 246 1.53 -5.64 4.74
C GLY A 246 2.73 -4.70 4.60
N ARG A 247 3.51 -4.93 3.59
CA ARG A 247 4.75 -4.22 3.30
C ARG A 247 4.50 -2.99 2.43
N SER A 248 5.40 -2.01 2.52
CA SER A 248 5.42 -0.84 1.63
C SER A 248 4.18 0.05 1.75
N LEU A 249 3.70 0.23 2.96
CA LEU A 249 2.57 1.10 3.27
C LEU A 249 2.95 2.56 3.16
N ARG A 250 2.68 3.17 2.03
CA ARG A 250 3.00 4.57 1.74
C ARG A 250 1.73 5.31 1.36
N GLY A 251 1.58 6.52 1.87
CA GLY A 251 0.44 7.37 1.52
C GLY A 251 0.32 7.63 0.03
N GLU A 252 1.45 7.80 -0.64
CA GLU A 252 1.51 7.99 -2.09
C GLU A 252 1.15 6.73 -2.90
N ALA A 253 1.27 5.54 -2.32
CA ALA A 253 0.88 4.31 -3.01
C ALA A 253 -0.65 4.18 -3.12
N GLU A 254 -1.40 4.76 -2.19
CA GLU A 254 -2.85 4.67 -2.18
C GLU A 254 -3.49 5.48 -3.31
N ILE A 255 -2.89 6.60 -3.70
CA ILE A 255 -3.43 7.41 -4.80
C ILE A 255 -3.47 6.63 -6.12
N LYS A 256 -2.63 5.60 -6.30
CA LYS A 256 -2.69 4.72 -7.48
C LYS A 256 -4.01 3.96 -7.56
N LYS A 257 -4.62 3.61 -6.41
CA LYS A 257 -5.90 2.90 -6.38
C LYS A 257 -7.05 3.76 -6.90
N VAL A 258 -6.92 5.08 -6.85
CA VAL A 258 -7.92 5.98 -7.42
C VAL A 258 -8.14 5.71 -8.90
N SER A 259 -7.07 5.41 -9.64
CA SER A 259 -7.17 5.06 -11.06
C SER A 259 -7.98 3.77 -11.30
N LEU A 260 -7.91 2.81 -10.37
CA LEU A 260 -8.70 1.58 -10.45
C LEU A 260 -10.19 1.86 -10.24
N TRP A 261 -10.54 2.71 -9.28
CA TRP A 261 -11.91 3.14 -9.03
C TRP A 261 -12.50 3.92 -10.20
N GLU A 262 -11.73 4.85 -10.78
CA GLU A 262 -12.15 5.61 -11.96
C GLU A 262 -12.34 4.69 -13.17
N TYR A 263 -11.40 3.76 -13.40
CA TYR A 263 -11.52 2.77 -14.47
C TYR A 263 -12.75 1.89 -14.27
N ALA A 264 -12.95 1.37 -13.07
CA ALA A 264 -14.08 0.50 -12.75
C ALA A 264 -15.42 1.21 -12.96
N GLU A 265 -15.54 2.47 -12.54
CA GLU A 265 -16.75 3.28 -12.76
C GLU A 265 -17.00 3.52 -14.24
N ARG A 266 -15.95 3.85 -14.99
CA ARG A 266 -16.03 4.10 -16.44
C ARG A 266 -16.50 2.87 -17.22
N HIS A 267 -16.07 1.68 -16.78
CA HIS A 267 -16.37 0.40 -17.44
C HIS A 267 -17.52 -0.39 -16.78
N HIS A 268 -18.25 0.19 -15.83
CA HIS A 268 -19.37 -0.43 -15.13
C HIS A 268 -18.98 -1.74 -14.41
N LEU A 269 -17.81 -1.75 -13.77
CA LEU A 269 -17.26 -2.88 -13.02
C LEU A 269 -17.51 -2.78 -11.50
N THR A 270 -18.12 -1.70 -11.04
CA THR A 270 -18.50 -1.48 -9.64
C THR A 270 -19.80 -2.22 -9.29
N VAL A 271 -20.01 -2.50 -7.99
CA VAL A 271 -21.22 -3.20 -7.52
C VAL A 271 -22.47 -2.33 -7.74
N ARG A 272 -22.41 -1.07 -7.33
CA ARG A 272 -23.44 -0.07 -7.61
C ARG A 272 -22.85 0.98 -8.54
N PRO A 273 -23.60 1.48 -9.53
CA PRO A 273 -23.17 2.66 -10.29
C PRO A 273 -22.89 3.83 -9.32
N GLY A 274 -21.74 4.49 -9.47
CA GLY A 274 -21.31 5.57 -8.59
C GLY A 274 -20.39 5.16 -7.45
N ASP A 275 -20.28 3.87 -7.09
CA ASP A 275 -19.36 3.42 -6.04
C ASP A 275 -17.91 3.80 -6.33
N GLY A 276 -17.47 3.62 -7.57
CA GLY A 276 -16.11 4.00 -7.99
C GLY A 276 -15.89 5.50 -7.92
N ALA A 277 -16.88 6.28 -8.32
CA ALA A 277 -16.85 7.73 -8.23
C ALA A 277 -16.79 8.21 -6.77
N ALA A 278 -17.58 7.60 -5.88
CA ALA A 278 -17.58 7.91 -4.45
C ALA A 278 -16.23 7.56 -3.79
N ALA A 279 -15.72 6.35 -4.05
CA ALA A 279 -14.43 5.91 -3.55
C ALA A 279 -13.29 6.83 -4.02
N ALA A 280 -13.23 7.12 -5.31
CA ALA A 280 -12.23 8.03 -5.89
C ALA A 280 -12.30 9.43 -5.27
N ASP A 281 -13.50 10.00 -5.11
CA ASP A 281 -13.69 11.34 -4.54
C ASP A 281 -13.19 11.42 -3.09
N ARG A 282 -13.55 10.44 -2.25
CA ARG A 282 -13.10 10.40 -0.85
C ARG A 282 -11.59 10.22 -0.75
N MET A 283 -11.01 9.29 -1.53
CA MET A 283 -9.57 9.04 -1.51
C MET A 283 -8.77 10.26 -2.03
N ILE A 284 -9.22 10.95 -3.07
CA ILE A 284 -8.61 12.20 -3.54
C ILE A 284 -8.71 13.27 -2.43
N GLY A 285 -9.86 13.41 -1.77
CA GLY A 285 -10.03 14.35 -0.67
C GLY A 285 -9.10 14.06 0.51
N PHE A 286 -8.93 12.80 0.87
CA PHE A 286 -7.98 12.40 1.90
C PHE A 286 -6.52 12.70 1.48
N PHE A 287 -6.14 12.37 0.25
CA PHE A 287 -4.81 12.66 -0.28
C PHE A 287 -4.51 14.15 -0.36
N GLU A 288 -5.47 14.96 -0.80
CA GLU A 288 -5.35 16.42 -0.84
C GLU A 288 -5.06 17.00 0.54
N LYS A 289 -5.75 16.49 1.55
CA LYS A 289 -5.58 16.95 2.94
C LYS A 289 -4.29 16.45 3.59
N ASN A 290 -3.89 15.20 3.31
CA ASN A 290 -2.87 14.48 4.07
C ASN A 290 -1.64 14.07 3.25
N GLY A 291 -1.76 13.88 1.95
CA GLY A 291 -0.73 13.30 1.07
C GLY A 291 0.10 14.32 0.28
N ILE A 292 -0.36 15.56 0.14
CA ILE A 292 0.33 16.58 -0.64
C ILE A 292 0.38 17.92 0.10
N ALA A 293 1.54 18.54 0.15
CA ALA A 293 1.73 19.86 0.75
C ALA A 293 1.28 20.98 -0.21
N GLU A 294 1.13 22.20 0.30
CA GLU A 294 0.70 23.36 -0.50
C GLU A 294 1.64 23.67 -1.66
N ASP A 295 2.93 23.45 -1.49
CA ASP A 295 3.96 23.62 -2.52
C ASP A 295 3.96 22.52 -3.59
N GLY A 296 3.15 21.47 -3.44
CA GLY A 296 3.05 20.33 -4.36
C GLY A 296 3.96 19.16 -4.01
N ARG A 297 4.69 19.24 -2.92
CA ARG A 297 5.48 18.14 -2.41
C ARG A 297 4.57 17.02 -1.92
N ILE A 298 4.77 15.82 -2.45
CA ILE A 298 4.06 14.63 -1.98
C ILE A 298 4.74 14.14 -0.71
N SER A 299 3.96 14.08 0.35
CA SER A 299 4.44 13.66 1.65
C SER A 299 4.67 12.16 1.65
N ARG A 300 5.84 11.73 2.07
CA ARG A 300 6.10 10.32 2.38
C ARG A 300 5.17 9.86 3.49
N ASP A 301 4.99 10.74 4.47
CA ASP A 301 4.05 10.55 5.58
C ASP A 301 3.78 11.86 6.30
N LYS A 302 2.66 12.50 6.02
CA LYS A 302 2.29 13.71 6.74
C LYS A 302 2.04 13.37 8.20
N GLY A 303 2.92 13.89 9.06
CA GLY A 303 2.81 13.80 10.51
C GLY A 303 3.46 12.60 11.15
N ARG A 304 4.21 11.77 10.45
CA ARG A 304 5.10 10.78 11.06
C ARG A 304 6.45 11.43 11.42
N ASP A 305 7.13 10.85 12.42
CA ASP A 305 8.45 11.31 12.79
C ASP A 305 9.42 11.01 11.66
N GLN A 306 9.89 12.08 10.97
CA GLN A 306 10.62 11.98 9.70
C GLN A 306 11.94 11.23 9.82
N GLY A 307 12.50 11.11 11.04
CA GLY A 307 13.82 10.50 11.24
C GLY A 307 13.92 9.01 10.92
N VAL A 308 12.81 8.32 10.73
CA VAL A 308 12.79 6.86 10.57
C VAL A 308 12.49 6.40 9.14
N TRP A 309 11.88 7.28 8.31
CA TRP A 309 11.43 6.94 6.96
C TRP A 309 12.44 7.19 5.85
N ASP A 310 13.38 8.10 6.08
CA ASP A 310 14.25 8.66 5.06
C ASP A 310 15.14 7.63 4.34
N GLU A 311 15.20 6.40 4.87
CA GLU A 311 16.08 5.37 4.34
C GLU A 311 15.41 4.40 3.38
N TYR A 312 14.06 4.27 3.40
CA TYR A 312 13.35 3.29 2.56
C TYR A 312 12.75 3.90 1.29
N THR A 313 12.13 5.05 1.42
CA THR A 313 11.49 5.75 0.29
C THR A 313 12.09 7.13 0.17
N THR A 314 12.73 7.41 -0.95
CA THR A 314 13.26 8.73 -1.23
C THR A 314 12.14 9.70 -1.57
N ILE A 315 12.39 11.01 -1.43
CA ILE A 315 11.43 12.05 -1.83
C ILE A 315 11.11 11.92 -3.32
N VAL A 316 12.11 11.63 -4.13
CA VAL A 316 11.93 11.46 -5.59
C VAL A 316 11.01 10.30 -5.90
N GLN A 317 11.18 9.17 -5.20
CA GLN A 317 10.33 8.01 -5.39
C GLN A 317 8.88 8.28 -4.94
N ALA A 318 8.69 8.94 -3.80
CA ALA A 318 7.36 9.34 -3.32
C ALA A 318 6.68 10.31 -4.30
N GLN A 319 7.42 11.32 -4.76
CA GLN A 319 6.94 12.28 -5.74
C GLN A 319 6.57 11.59 -7.06
N GLY A 320 7.41 10.69 -7.55
CA GLY A 320 7.18 9.93 -8.78
C GLY A 320 5.94 9.05 -8.70
N TYR A 321 5.79 8.28 -7.64
CA TYR A 321 4.63 7.41 -7.42
C TYR A 321 3.32 8.20 -7.28
N GLY A 322 3.34 9.31 -6.55
CA GLY A 322 2.15 10.14 -6.40
C GLY A 322 1.78 10.85 -7.70
N ILE A 323 2.74 11.38 -8.44
CA ILE A 323 2.51 11.97 -9.77
C ILE A 323 1.93 10.92 -10.73
N TYR A 324 2.50 9.72 -10.77
CA TYR A 324 1.98 8.63 -11.58
C TYR A 324 0.54 8.27 -11.20
N GLY A 325 0.26 8.10 -9.90
CA GLY A 325 -1.09 7.78 -9.42
C GLY A 325 -2.13 8.85 -9.81
N LEU A 326 -1.80 10.13 -9.61
CA LEU A 326 -2.67 11.24 -10.01
C LEU A 326 -2.85 11.30 -11.54
N ALA A 327 -1.79 11.11 -12.30
CA ALA A 327 -1.86 11.12 -13.76
C ALA A 327 -2.73 9.98 -14.30
N MET A 328 -2.59 8.76 -13.76
CA MET A 328 -3.43 7.62 -14.13
C MET A 328 -4.89 7.82 -13.70
N ALA A 329 -5.14 8.46 -12.54
CA ALA A 329 -6.50 8.81 -12.13
C ALA A 329 -7.15 9.79 -13.12
N CYS A 330 -6.40 10.79 -13.61
CA CYS A 330 -6.87 11.67 -14.67
C CYS A 330 -7.07 10.93 -16.01
N PHE A 331 -6.20 10.00 -16.34
CA PHE A 331 -6.25 9.23 -17.60
C PHE A 331 -7.48 8.32 -17.67
N TYR A 332 -7.83 7.71 -16.55
CA TYR A 332 -9.00 6.84 -16.44
C TYR A 332 -10.26 7.54 -15.94
N ALA A 333 -10.24 8.86 -15.74
CA ALA A 333 -11.37 9.61 -15.22
C ALA A 333 -12.70 9.19 -15.84
N SER A 334 -13.65 8.82 -14.99
CA SER A 334 -14.97 8.31 -15.42
C SER A 334 -15.92 9.42 -15.86
N GLY A 335 -15.67 10.66 -15.45
CA GLY A 335 -16.56 11.80 -15.65
C GLY A 335 -17.88 11.71 -14.87
N LYS A 336 -18.00 10.70 -13.96
CA LYS A 336 -19.21 10.52 -13.14
C LYS A 336 -19.11 11.33 -11.84
N GLU A 337 -20.25 11.77 -11.35
CA GLU A 337 -20.36 12.43 -10.04
C GLU A 337 -20.42 11.38 -8.92
N ALA A 338 -19.89 11.76 -7.74
CA ALA A 338 -20.08 11.00 -6.51
C ALA A 338 -21.44 11.42 -5.90
N ASP A 339 -22.47 10.64 -6.15
CA ASP A 339 -23.85 10.95 -5.82
C ASP A 339 -24.39 10.22 -4.58
N HIS A 340 -23.62 9.32 -4.02
CA HIS A 340 -23.97 8.61 -2.79
C HIS A 340 -22.77 8.45 -1.84
N PRO A 341 -23.04 8.18 -0.54
CA PRO A 341 -22.00 7.97 0.45
C PRO A 341 -21.34 6.60 0.31
N LEU A 342 -20.17 6.44 0.93
CA LEU A 342 -19.49 5.17 1.09
C LEU A 342 -20.22 4.26 2.10
N PRO A 343 -20.06 2.93 2.03
CA PRO A 343 -20.61 2.02 3.05
C PRO A 343 -20.19 2.40 4.47
N SER A 344 -18.98 2.89 4.67
CA SER A 344 -18.48 3.34 5.98
C SER A 344 -19.16 4.60 6.52
N GLU A 345 -19.80 5.38 5.66
CA GLU A 345 -20.61 6.54 6.05
C GLU A 345 -22.07 6.15 6.35
N GLU A 346 -22.59 5.11 5.69
CA GLU A 346 -24.01 4.73 5.74
C GLU A 346 -24.34 3.73 6.86
N SER A 347 -23.44 2.78 7.13
CA SER A 347 -23.77 1.63 7.96
C SER A 347 -22.61 1.11 8.79
N SER A 348 -22.96 0.53 9.93
CA SER A 348 -22.06 -0.31 10.69
C SER A 348 -22.03 -1.71 10.09
N TYR A 349 -20.85 -2.30 9.98
CA TYR A 349 -20.67 -3.63 9.42
C TYR A 349 -19.45 -4.34 9.97
N VAL A 350 -19.45 -5.66 9.80
CA VAL A 350 -18.27 -6.52 9.90
C VAL A 350 -18.20 -7.36 8.64
N CYS A 351 -17.08 -7.32 7.95
CA CYS A 351 -16.85 -8.14 6.78
C CYS A 351 -15.53 -8.91 6.87
N TYR A 352 -15.49 -10.07 6.26
CA TYR A 352 -14.30 -10.88 6.15
C TYR A 352 -13.96 -11.08 4.68
N LEU A 353 -12.73 -10.73 4.32
CA LEU A 353 -12.19 -10.90 2.98
C LEU A 353 -11.33 -12.17 2.95
N PRO A 354 -11.80 -13.26 2.36
CA PRO A 354 -11.08 -14.54 2.37
C PRO A 354 -9.79 -14.52 1.53
N GLY A 355 -9.75 -13.76 0.45
CA GLY A 355 -8.55 -13.60 -0.37
C GLY A 355 -7.35 -13.12 0.45
N PRO A 356 -7.36 -11.92 1.00
CA PRO A 356 -6.30 -11.41 1.85
C PRO A 356 -6.34 -11.96 3.28
N GLN A 357 -7.42 -12.64 3.68
CA GLN A 357 -7.67 -13.11 5.04
C GLN A 357 -7.71 -11.97 6.06
N ILE A 358 -8.50 -10.97 5.77
CA ILE A 358 -8.66 -9.76 6.58
C ILE A 358 -10.10 -9.64 7.05
N LEU A 359 -10.25 -9.34 8.33
CA LEU A 359 -11.49 -8.90 8.91
C LEU A 359 -11.48 -7.39 8.98
N CYS A 360 -12.55 -6.75 8.52
CA CYS A 360 -12.78 -5.32 8.62
C CYS A 360 -14.06 -5.05 9.38
N ALA A 361 -14.04 -4.08 10.28
CA ALA A 361 -15.22 -3.63 10.99
C ALA A 361 -15.32 -2.11 10.96
N ASN A 362 -16.52 -1.62 10.79
CA ASN A 362 -16.87 -0.20 10.78
C ASN A 362 -18.05 0.05 11.71
N ASP A 363 -17.96 1.10 12.50
CA ASP A 363 -19.09 1.64 13.25
C ASP A 363 -19.43 3.03 12.72
N ALA A 364 -20.56 3.14 12.04
CA ALA A 364 -20.99 4.38 11.42
C ALA A 364 -21.33 5.47 12.45
N GLU A 365 -21.73 5.10 13.66
CA GLU A 365 -22.05 6.08 14.71
C GLU A 365 -20.80 6.77 15.26
N THR A 366 -19.79 6.01 15.65
CA THR A 366 -18.54 6.55 16.20
C THR A 366 -17.53 6.89 15.13
N GLY A 367 -17.64 6.28 13.94
CA GLY A 367 -16.65 6.34 12.88
C GLY A 367 -15.41 5.51 13.15
N ILE A 368 -15.48 4.59 14.10
CA ILE A 368 -14.41 3.63 14.35
C ILE A 368 -14.36 2.63 13.22
N HIS A 369 -13.23 2.60 12.55
CA HIS A 369 -12.95 1.66 11.46
C HIS A 369 -11.64 0.94 11.76
N TYR A 370 -11.65 -0.39 11.76
CA TYR A 370 -10.47 -1.18 12.04
C TYR A 370 -10.39 -2.43 11.17
N ILE A 371 -9.18 -2.90 10.94
CA ILE A 371 -8.92 -4.19 10.30
C ILE A 371 -8.15 -5.11 11.25
N LEU A 372 -8.39 -6.39 11.12
CA LEU A 372 -7.66 -7.44 11.82
C LEU A 372 -7.21 -8.50 10.80
N PRO A 373 -5.90 -8.65 10.55
CA PRO A 373 -5.40 -9.73 9.73
C PRO A 373 -5.62 -11.08 10.43
N ALA A 374 -6.40 -11.96 9.79
CA ALA A 374 -6.69 -13.28 10.32
C ALA A 374 -5.55 -14.27 10.05
N ALA A 375 -4.85 -14.12 8.93
CA ALA A 375 -3.71 -14.94 8.60
C ALA A 375 -2.40 -14.29 9.03
N ASN A 376 -1.67 -14.98 9.86
CA ASN A 376 -0.37 -14.53 10.35
C ASN A 376 0.79 -15.00 9.46
N ARG A 377 0.61 -14.95 8.16
CA ARG A 377 1.65 -15.34 7.20
C ARG A 377 2.07 -14.18 6.31
N MET A 378 2.00 -13.03 6.84
CA MET A 378 2.72 -11.94 6.23
C MET A 378 4.20 -12.23 6.42
N THR A 379 4.97 -12.00 5.38
CA THR A 379 6.40 -12.27 5.23
C THR A 379 7.14 -12.37 6.55
N LYS A 380 8.12 -13.24 6.62
CA LYS A 380 8.90 -13.57 7.83
C LYS A 380 9.21 -12.42 8.77
N ASN A 381 8.99 -11.18 8.40
CA ASN A 381 9.46 -10.04 9.16
C ASN A 381 8.52 -8.83 9.07
N MET A 382 7.28 -8.99 8.59
CA MET A 382 6.41 -7.84 8.39
C MET A 382 5.00 -8.18 8.78
N PHE A 383 4.55 -7.54 9.80
CA PHE A 383 3.17 -7.59 10.23
C PHE A 383 2.65 -6.17 10.29
N PHE A 384 1.63 -5.89 9.51
CA PHE A 384 0.99 -4.58 9.49
C PHE A 384 -0.47 -4.73 9.77
N TRP A 385 -1.00 -3.82 10.51
CA TRP A 385 -2.41 -3.59 10.51
C TRP A 385 -2.72 -2.11 10.68
N HIS A 386 -3.76 -1.69 10.05
CA HIS A 386 -4.26 -0.35 10.15
C HIS A 386 -5.28 -0.31 11.25
N ASN A 387 -5.14 0.64 12.15
CA ASN A 387 -6.05 0.82 13.24
C ASN A 387 -6.49 2.28 13.31
N ARG A 388 -7.64 2.56 12.75
CA ARG A 388 -8.24 3.89 12.78
C ARG A 388 -8.65 4.35 14.19
N ILE A 389 -8.71 3.44 15.14
CA ILE A 389 -8.98 3.77 16.56
C ILE A 389 -7.98 4.79 17.07
N THR A 390 -6.73 4.72 16.61
CA THR A 390 -5.66 5.61 17.03
C THR A 390 -5.41 6.77 16.05
N GLY A 391 -6.22 6.84 15.00
CA GLY A 391 -6.07 7.87 13.99
C GLY A 391 -4.91 7.70 13.04
N GLU A 392 -3.99 6.74 13.18
CA GLU A 392 -2.83 6.58 12.28
C GLU A 392 -1.83 5.49 12.67
N THR A 393 -2.25 4.41 13.28
CA THR A 393 -1.29 3.38 13.67
C THR A 393 -1.16 2.31 12.61
N ASN A 394 -0.14 2.42 11.81
CA ASN A 394 0.45 1.27 11.16
C ASN A 394 1.52 0.72 12.11
N VAL A 395 1.33 -0.45 12.64
CA VAL A 395 2.34 -1.13 13.45
C VAL A 395 3.05 -2.12 12.55
N GLU A 396 4.28 -1.81 12.18
CA GLU A 396 5.13 -2.72 11.44
C GLU A 396 5.99 -3.54 12.38
N VAL A 397 6.01 -4.83 12.14
CA VAL A 397 6.91 -5.73 12.80
C VAL A 397 8.09 -6.02 11.91
N ASP A 398 9.22 -5.50 12.33
CA ASP A 398 10.55 -5.93 11.92
C ASP A 398 10.86 -6.04 10.42
N VAL A 399 10.87 -4.91 9.79
CA VAL A 399 11.56 -4.73 8.50
C VAL A 399 13.07 -4.65 8.72
N SER A 400 13.50 -4.21 9.90
CA SER A 400 14.88 -3.85 10.20
C SER A 400 15.88 -4.97 9.94
N ALA A 401 15.57 -6.21 10.32
CA ALA A 401 16.51 -7.32 10.15
C ALA A 401 16.71 -7.69 8.68
N LYS A 402 15.69 -7.55 7.84
CA LYS A 402 15.77 -7.87 6.42
C LYS A 402 16.44 -6.76 5.62
N PHE A 403 16.14 -5.51 5.94
CA PHE A 403 16.72 -4.36 5.24
C PHE A 403 18.15 -4.05 5.69
N GLN A 404 18.52 -4.38 6.92
CA GLN A 404 19.91 -4.32 7.36
C GLN A 404 20.86 -5.19 6.54
N SER A 405 20.35 -6.24 5.92
CA SER A 405 21.13 -7.16 5.10
C SER A 405 21.11 -6.87 3.60
N LEU A 406 20.31 -5.91 3.15
CA LEU A 406 20.26 -5.55 1.75
C LEU A 406 21.35 -4.51 1.43
N PRO A 407 22.29 -4.82 0.52
CA PRO A 407 23.33 -3.87 0.11
C PRO A 407 22.78 -2.61 -0.59
N TYR A 408 21.50 -2.60 -0.90
CA TYR A 408 20.83 -1.52 -1.64
C TYR A 408 20.79 -0.18 -0.91
N PHE A 409 20.78 -0.19 0.42
CA PHE A 409 20.51 1.04 1.17
C PHE A 409 21.73 1.64 1.85
N GLY A 410 22.87 0.95 1.86
CA GLY A 410 24.14 1.47 2.40
C GLY A 410 24.11 1.98 3.85
N LYS A 411 22.93 1.99 4.47
CA LYS A 411 22.67 2.48 5.81
C LYS A 411 21.95 1.43 6.63
N LYS A 412 22.25 1.38 7.91
CA LYS A 412 21.51 0.56 8.88
C LYS A 412 20.18 1.26 9.16
N VAL A 413 19.09 0.62 8.81
CA VAL A 413 17.78 1.04 9.30
C VAL A 413 17.78 0.81 10.82
N PRO A 414 17.51 1.82 11.65
CA PRO A 414 17.46 1.63 13.09
C PRO A 414 16.48 0.50 13.43
N SER A 415 16.83 -0.34 14.38
CA SER A 415 15.86 -1.32 14.91
C SER A 415 14.77 -0.51 15.64
N PRO A 416 13.57 -0.47 15.13
CA PRO A 416 12.66 0.60 15.50
C PRO A 416 11.68 0.19 16.57
N TYR A 417 11.66 -1.08 16.97
CA TYR A 417 10.47 -1.57 17.61
C TYR A 417 10.60 -1.70 19.12
N SER A 418 9.85 -0.91 19.86
CA SER A 418 9.67 -1.01 21.30
C SER A 418 8.20 -1.04 21.75
N GLY A 419 7.28 -1.28 20.83
CA GLY A 419 5.85 -1.22 21.10
C GLY A 419 5.09 -2.51 20.77
N PRO A 420 3.78 -2.57 21.06
CA PRO A 420 2.93 -3.71 20.78
C PRO A 420 2.71 -3.87 19.28
N GLU A 421 2.95 -5.07 18.78
CA GLU A 421 2.73 -5.40 17.37
C GLU A 421 1.25 -5.58 17.03
N LEU A 422 0.48 -6.05 18.00
CA LEU A 422 -0.91 -6.43 17.82
C LEU A 422 -1.73 -5.96 19.00
N PRO A 423 -2.46 -4.86 18.89
CA PRO A 423 -3.45 -4.52 19.90
C PRO A 423 -4.48 -5.64 20.01
N PHE A 424 -5.07 -5.73 21.17
CA PHE A 424 -6.06 -6.73 21.58
C PHE A 424 -5.57 -8.19 21.64
N LEU A 425 -4.32 -8.50 21.29
CA LEU A 425 -3.77 -9.82 21.52
C LEU A 425 -2.91 -9.84 22.78
N PRO A 426 -2.97 -10.93 23.57
CA PRO A 426 -2.13 -11.03 24.76
C PRO A 426 -0.68 -11.22 24.37
N MET A 427 0.18 -10.31 24.80
CA MET A 427 1.63 -10.41 24.73
C MET A 427 2.19 -10.80 26.08
N LEU A 428 3.45 -11.18 26.15
CA LEU A 428 4.12 -11.41 27.42
C LEU A 428 5.18 -10.33 27.63
N GLU A 429 5.19 -9.73 28.82
CA GLU A 429 6.14 -8.70 29.22
C GLU A 429 6.88 -9.11 30.49
N ASN A 430 8.18 -8.86 30.56
CA ASN A 430 8.95 -8.99 31.79
C ASN A 430 9.10 -7.66 32.52
N ALA A 431 9.67 -7.69 33.73
CA ALA A 431 9.88 -6.49 34.54
C ALA A 431 10.81 -5.44 33.88
N GLY A 432 11.62 -5.85 32.90
CA GLY A 432 12.49 -4.97 32.12
C GLY A 432 11.79 -4.36 30.89
N GLY A 433 10.49 -4.65 30.66
CA GLY A 433 9.75 -4.20 29.48
C GLY A 433 10.04 -5.01 28.22
N GLU A 434 10.75 -6.13 28.32
CA GLU A 434 10.99 -6.98 27.17
C GLU A 434 9.72 -7.75 26.80
N LEU A 435 9.32 -7.66 25.54
CA LEU A 435 8.12 -8.31 25.04
C LEU A 435 8.39 -9.67 24.41
N ARG A 436 7.39 -10.56 24.51
CA ARG A 436 7.21 -11.73 23.67
C ARG A 436 5.86 -11.58 22.98
N ILE A 437 5.88 -11.75 21.68
CA ILE A 437 4.71 -11.48 20.84
C ILE A 437 4.04 -12.78 20.41
N PRO A 438 2.71 -12.78 20.30
CA PRO A 438 1.98 -13.93 19.79
C PRO A 438 2.19 -14.06 18.29
N ARG A 439 2.63 -15.24 17.85
CA ARG A 439 2.76 -15.56 16.44
C ARG A 439 2.15 -16.90 16.13
N GLY A 440 1.31 -16.95 15.09
CA GLY A 440 0.85 -18.20 14.53
C GLY A 440 1.91 -18.79 13.63
N LEU A 441 2.21 -20.07 13.81
CA LEU A 441 3.03 -20.84 12.88
C LEU A 441 2.15 -21.38 11.74
N LYS A 442 2.79 -21.82 10.65
CA LYS A 442 2.10 -22.36 9.47
C LYS A 442 1.13 -23.49 9.78
N ALA A 443 1.44 -24.28 10.80
CA ALA A 443 0.66 -25.43 11.24
C ALA A 443 -0.43 -25.08 12.27
N ASP A 444 -0.48 -23.84 12.77
CA ASP A 444 -1.44 -23.46 13.80
C ASP A 444 -2.86 -23.43 13.24
N ALA A 445 -3.78 -24.01 13.99
CA ALA A 445 -5.18 -23.96 13.67
C ALA A 445 -5.72 -22.52 13.81
N TRP A 446 -6.47 -22.08 12.86
CA TRP A 446 -7.21 -20.84 12.93
C TRP A 446 -8.54 -20.97 12.17
N SER A 447 -9.50 -20.20 12.57
CA SER A 447 -10.79 -20.11 11.87
C SER A 447 -11.38 -18.72 12.01
N VAL A 448 -12.13 -18.30 11.00
CA VAL A 448 -12.99 -17.12 11.05
C VAL A 448 -14.39 -17.57 10.73
N VAL A 449 -15.33 -17.21 11.57
CA VAL A 449 -16.76 -17.41 11.33
C VAL A 449 -17.35 -16.01 11.12
N PRO A 450 -17.61 -15.62 9.88
CA PRO A 450 -18.23 -14.32 9.60
C PRO A 450 -19.73 -14.37 9.92
N GLY A 451 -20.23 -13.27 10.44
CA GLY A 451 -21.65 -13.02 10.63
C GLY A 451 -21.98 -11.60 10.15
N ASN A 452 -23.27 -11.25 10.13
CA ASN A 452 -23.68 -9.93 9.63
C ASN A 452 -23.23 -8.79 10.55
N ASP A 453 -23.29 -9.01 11.89
CA ASP A 453 -23.00 -7.98 12.89
C ASP A 453 -21.77 -8.31 13.72
N GLU A 454 -21.19 -9.47 13.53
CA GLU A 454 -19.98 -9.90 14.23
C GLU A 454 -19.17 -10.90 13.41
N ALA A 455 -17.89 -10.98 13.68
CA ALA A 455 -17.06 -12.09 13.25
C ALA A 455 -16.29 -12.66 14.43
N VAL A 456 -16.18 -13.97 14.46
CA VAL A 456 -15.44 -14.71 15.48
C VAL A 456 -14.16 -15.22 14.87
N PHE A 457 -13.05 -14.74 15.41
CA PHE A 457 -11.71 -15.16 15.03
C PHE A 457 -11.14 -16.05 16.14
N ARG A 458 -10.62 -17.23 15.76
CA ARG A 458 -9.98 -18.16 16.69
C ARG A 458 -8.65 -18.60 16.15
N ARG A 459 -7.62 -18.58 17.01
CA ARG A 459 -6.29 -19.04 16.63
C ARG A 459 -5.48 -19.46 17.85
N VAL A 460 -4.59 -20.42 17.63
CA VAL A 460 -3.50 -20.75 18.54
C VAL A 460 -2.25 -19.96 18.15
N PHE A 461 -1.64 -19.32 19.13
CA PHE A 461 -0.41 -18.56 18.99
C PHE A 461 0.71 -19.17 19.84
N HIS A 462 1.91 -19.22 19.30
CA HIS A 462 3.14 -19.38 20.06
C HIS A 462 3.78 -18.02 20.29
N TYR A 463 4.59 -17.92 21.34
CA TYR A 463 5.25 -16.67 21.67
C TYR A 463 6.67 -16.65 21.13
N CYS A 464 7.03 -15.55 20.47
CA CYS A 464 8.34 -15.32 19.86
C CYS A 464 8.94 -14.02 20.40
N ARG A 465 10.26 -13.86 20.27
CA ARG A 465 10.86 -12.54 20.38
C ARG A 465 10.37 -11.67 19.22
N PRO A 466 10.19 -10.34 19.40
CA PRO A 466 10.12 -9.45 18.27
C PRO A 466 11.27 -9.75 17.31
N ALA A 467 11.06 -9.70 16.02
CA ALA A 467 12.06 -10.03 15.00
C ALA A 467 12.46 -11.52 14.84
N ALA A 468 11.97 -12.42 15.68
CA ALA A 468 12.26 -13.84 15.59
C ALA A 468 11.00 -14.67 15.29
N TYR A 469 11.16 -15.68 14.44
CA TYR A 469 10.07 -16.60 14.09
C TYR A 469 10.00 -17.82 14.99
N GLU A 470 11.12 -18.13 15.63
CA GLU A 470 11.22 -19.32 16.44
C GLU A 470 10.47 -19.10 17.76
N PRO A 471 9.64 -20.06 18.18
CA PRO A 471 8.97 -20.00 19.46
C PRO A 471 9.97 -19.90 20.61
N VAL A 472 9.62 -19.11 21.62
CA VAL A 472 10.41 -18.96 22.83
C VAL A 472 9.69 -19.65 23.98
N GLY A 473 10.23 -20.78 24.41
CA GLY A 473 9.63 -21.63 25.45
C GLY A 473 8.48 -22.50 24.92
N ASP A 474 7.74 -23.10 25.85
CA ASP A 474 6.66 -24.06 25.53
C ASP A 474 5.28 -23.42 25.63
N ILE A 475 5.20 -22.10 25.86
CA ILE A 475 3.93 -21.42 26.07
C ILE A 475 3.24 -21.10 24.75
N SER A 476 1.96 -21.39 24.72
CA SER A 476 1.04 -20.97 23.67
C SER A 476 -0.23 -20.39 24.26
N ALA A 477 -0.99 -19.67 23.46
CA ALA A 477 -2.32 -19.18 23.82
C ALA A 477 -3.32 -19.55 22.72
N GLU A 478 -4.45 -20.11 23.11
CA GLU A 478 -5.62 -20.18 22.27
C GLU A 478 -6.43 -18.91 22.48
N VAL A 479 -6.60 -18.14 21.42
CA VAL A 479 -7.24 -16.83 21.46
C VAL A 479 -8.51 -16.87 20.64
N THR A 480 -9.59 -16.37 21.20
CA THR A 480 -10.84 -16.08 20.51
C THR A 480 -11.11 -14.57 20.58
N LEU A 481 -11.24 -13.93 19.44
CA LEU A 481 -11.72 -12.56 19.32
C LEU A 481 -13.13 -12.56 18.74
N ILE A 482 -14.01 -11.81 19.35
CA ILE A 482 -15.33 -11.48 18.80
C ILE A 482 -15.29 -10.02 18.40
N CYS A 483 -15.32 -9.78 17.12
CA CYS A 483 -15.21 -8.46 16.50
C CYS A 483 -16.60 -7.97 16.11
N ARG A 484 -16.95 -6.76 16.57
CA ARG A 484 -18.20 -6.05 16.25
C ARG A 484 -17.87 -4.61 15.86
N PRO A 485 -18.80 -3.90 15.23
CA PRO A 485 -18.67 -2.45 15.07
C PRO A 485 -18.37 -1.78 16.42
N GLY A 486 -17.30 -1.00 16.49
CA GLY A 486 -16.89 -0.28 17.68
C GLY A 486 -16.54 -1.11 18.94
N LYS A 487 -16.53 -2.46 18.82
CA LYS A 487 -16.33 -3.33 19.99
C LYS A 487 -15.54 -4.59 19.66
N ILE A 488 -14.58 -4.92 20.52
CA ILE A 488 -13.83 -6.17 20.43
C ILE A 488 -13.86 -6.86 21.80
N THR A 489 -14.15 -8.16 21.79
CA THR A 489 -14.05 -9.01 22.99
C THR A 489 -13.01 -10.09 22.76
N LEU A 490 -12.11 -10.26 23.70
CA LEU A 490 -11.04 -11.24 23.70
C LEU A 490 -11.26 -12.26 24.82
N SER A 491 -11.11 -13.54 24.47
CA SER A 491 -10.79 -14.58 25.45
C SER A 491 -9.48 -15.26 25.09
N ALA A 492 -8.67 -15.59 26.08
CA ALA A 492 -7.43 -16.29 25.86
C ALA A 492 -7.18 -17.34 26.95
N GLU A 493 -6.78 -18.52 26.53
CA GLU A 493 -6.35 -19.62 27.40
C GLU A 493 -4.90 -19.97 27.12
N PHE A 494 -4.07 -20.02 28.17
CA PHE A 494 -2.66 -20.32 28.05
C PHE A 494 -2.40 -21.79 28.33
N THR A 495 -1.52 -22.39 27.55
CA THR A 495 -1.03 -23.76 27.74
C THR A 495 0.50 -23.79 27.69
N GLY A 496 1.09 -24.77 28.39
CA GLY A 496 2.53 -24.89 28.49
C GLY A 496 3.15 -24.10 29.63
N LYS A 497 4.47 -23.95 29.61
CA LYS A 497 5.23 -23.31 30.70
C LYS A 497 5.61 -21.89 30.33
N ALA A 498 5.10 -20.95 31.11
CA ALA A 498 5.45 -19.56 30.95
C ALA A 498 6.95 -19.28 31.19
N PRO A 499 7.56 -18.38 30.44
CA PRO A 499 8.92 -17.91 30.73
C PRO A 499 8.97 -17.23 32.09
N VAL A 500 10.03 -17.50 32.84
CA VAL A 500 10.20 -16.93 34.19
C VAL A 500 10.27 -15.41 34.12
N GLY A 501 9.48 -14.76 34.99
CA GLY A 501 9.44 -13.30 35.10
C GLY A 501 8.60 -12.59 34.04
N PHE A 502 7.91 -13.33 33.18
CA PHE A 502 6.95 -12.76 32.22
C PHE A 502 5.53 -12.85 32.75
N ARG A 503 4.71 -11.88 32.34
CA ARG A 503 3.26 -11.78 32.65
C ARG A 503 2.49 -11.41 31.36
N PRO A 504 1.21 -11.76 31.24
CA PRO A 504 0.40 -11.37 30.12
C PRO A 504 0.07 -9.87 30.15
N VAL A 505 0.18 -9.21 28.99
CA VAL A 505 -0.20 -7.82 28.79
C VAL A 505 -1.01 -7.69 27.50
N ILE A 506 -2.02 -6.82 27.52
CA ILE A 506 -2.82 -6.49 26.33
C ILE A 506 -2.76 -4.97 26.15
N PHE A 507 -2.52 -4.52 24.93
CA PHE A 507 -2.52 -3.10 24.61
C PHE A 507 -3.84 -2.74 23.93
N VAL A 508 -4.53 -1.76 24.48
CA VAL A 508 -5.76 -1.19 23.94
C VAL A 508 -5.45 0.24 23.56
N PHE A 509 -5.47 0.54 22.27
CA PHE A 509 -5.19 1.89 21.78
C PHE A 509 -6.36 2.83 22.06
N GLU A 510 -6.03 4.05 22.46
CA GLU A 510 -7.01 5.11 22.62
C GLU A 510 -7.45 5.64 21.24
N PRO A 511 -8.72 6.05 21.11
CA PRO A 511 -9.20 6.66 19.88
C PRO A 511 -8.50 8.01 19.64
N ALA A 512 -8.18 8.29 18.37
CA ALA A 512 -7.58 9.57 18.00
C ALA A 512 -8.55 10.73 18.12
N ASP A 513 -9.83 10.48 17.97
CA ASP A 513 -10.89 11.47 18.15
C ASP A 513 -11.15 11.69 19.64
N ALA A 514 -10.84 12.89 20.12
CA ALA A 514 -11.03 13.26 21.52
C ALA A 514 -12.50 13.25 22.00
N SER A 515 -13.46 13.20 21.09
CA SER A 515 -14.89 13.02 21.41
C SER A 515 -15.27 11.58 21.74
N LEU A 516 -14.36 10.64 21.53
CA LEU A 516 -14.53 9.22 21.83
C LEU A 516 -13.73 8.83 23.07
N GLU A 517 -14.14 7.75 23.71
CA GLU A 517 -13.41 7.09 24.80
C GLU A 517 -13.41 5.57 24.60
N SER A 518 -12.36 4.90 25.08
CA SER A 518 -12.31 3.46 25.18
C SER A 518 -12.81 3.02 26.56
N ARG A 519 -13.80 2.14 26.60
CA ARG A 519 -14.28 1.48 27.83
C ARG A 519 -13.74 0.06 27.87
N ILE A 520 -12.80 -0.16 28.76
CA ILE A 520 -12.08 -1.43 28.88
C ILE A 520 -12.63 -2.20 30.08
N HIS A 521 -13.00 -3.45 29.83
CA HIS A 521 -13.42 -4.41 30.86
C HIS A 521 -12.45 -5.59 30.82
N CYS A 522 -11.76 -5.84 31.91
CA CYS A 522 -10.88 -6.99 32.07
C CYS A 522 -10.82 -7.37 33.56
N ASP A 523 -11.20 -8.60 33.86
CA ASP A 523 -11.17 -9.11 35.21
C ASP A 523 -9.74 -9.31 35.72
N ASP A 524 -9.50 -9.07 37.01
CA ASP A 524 -8.24 -9.27 37.70
C ASP A 524 -7.02 -8.62 36.98
N ALA A 525 -7.22 -7.45 36.39
CA ALA A 525 -6.19 -6.71 35.69
C ALA A 525 -5.89 -5.37 36.38
N SER A 526 -4.65 -4.89 36.20
CA SER A 526 -4.29 -3.49 36.44
C SER A 526 -4.16 -2.75 35.09
N PHE A 527 -4.38 -1.44 35.12
CA PHE A 527 -4.39 -0.59 33.95
C PHE A 527 -3.28 0.45 34.06
N GLU A 528 -2.45 0.56 33.04
CA GLU A 528 -1.34 1.50 32.97
C GLU A 528 -1.43 2.30 31.67
N ASN A 529 -1.48 3.63 31.73
CA ASN A 529 -1.37 4.46 30.55
C ASN A 529 0.05 4.40 30.02
N CYS A 530 0.20 4.21 28.71
CA CYS A 530 1.49 4.14 28.09
C CYS A 530 1.49 4.79 26.70
N ARG A 531 2.69 5.12 26.25
CA ARG A 531 2.94 5.49 24.85
C ARG A 531 3.63 4.34 24.17
N CYS A 532 3.10 3.93 23.05
CA CYS A 532 3.71 2.94 22.22
C CYS A 532 4.53 3.63 21.15
N ALA A 533 5.83 3.33 21.12
CA ALA A 533 6.67 3.72 20.02
C ALA A 533 6.35 2.81 18.84
N PRO A 534 5.87 3.35 17.75
CA PRO A 534 5.60 2.56 16.57
C PRO A 534 6.89 2.19 15.85
N SER A 535 6.73 1.28 14.91
CA SER A 535 7.76 0.93 13.95
C SER A 535 8.19 2.13 13.10
N ILE A 536 9.13 1.88 12.18
CA ILE A 536 9.53 2.86 11.15
C ILE A 536 8.35 3.48 10.37
N TYR A 537 7.14 2.94 10.50
CA TYR A 537 5.95 3.38 9.79
C TYR A 537 4.86 3.95 10.70
N GLY A 538 5.13 4.13 11.97
CA GLY A 538 4.11 4.57 12.90
C GLY A 538 4.53 5.74 13.77
N ARG A 539 3.56 6.34 14.45
CA ARG A 539 3.72 7.40 15.45
C ARG A 539 3.77 6.85 16.86
N PHE A 540 4.15 7.69 17.80
CA PHE A 540 3.79 7.45 19.18
C PHE A 540 2.27 7.43 19.33
N THR A 541 1.78 6.39 19.95
CA THR A 541 0.36 6.15 20.14
C THR A 541 0.06 6.03 21.63
N GLU A 542 -0.95 6.72 22.08
CA GLU A 542 -1.48 6.56 23.43
C GLU A 542 -2.22 5.23 23.50
N ALA A 543 -1.97 4.47 24.56
CA ALA A 543 -2.62 3.19 24.79
C ALA A 543 -2.81 2.93 26.29
N VAL A 544 -3.80 2.11 26.60
CA VAL A 544 -3.95 1.51 27.93
C VAL A 544 -3.35 0.11 27.88
N LYS A 545 -2.34 -0.12 28.69
CA LYS A 545 -1.76 -1.44 28.90
C LYS A 545 -2.54 -2.14 30.00
N VAL A 546 -3.25 -3.19 29.65
CA VAL A 546 -3.94 -4.09 30.58
C VAL A 546 -2.95 -5.15 31.02
N VAL A 547 -2.70 -5.24 32.31
CA VAL A 547 -1.68 -6.11 32.87
C VAL A 547 -2.32 -7.18 33.76
N ARG A 548 -2.07 -8.44 33.44
CA ARG A 548 -2.44 -9.59 34.24
C ARG A 548 -1.26 -10.03 35.12
N GLN A 549 -1.53 -10.54 36.31
CA GLN A 549 -0.47 -11.00 37.21
C GLN A 549 -0.13 -12.48 37.04
N ASP A 550 -1.01 -13.24 36.43
CA ASP A 550 -0.87 -14.67 36.22
C ASP A 550 -1.33 -15.09 34.81
N PHE A 551 -1.21 -16.37 34.50
CA PHE A 551 -1.62 -16.96 33.23
C PHE A 551 -2.99 -17.67 33.32
N SER A 552 -3.83 -17.32 34.28
CA SER A 552 -5.23 -17.77 34.27
C SER A 552 -5.95 -17.27 33.01
N PRO A 553 -7.04 -17.93 32.60
CA PRO A 553 -7.80 -17.51 31.42
C PRO A 553 -8.17 -16.03 31.47
N ILE A 554 -8.03 -15.37 30.34
CA ILE A 554 -8.32 -13.94 30.20
C ILE A 554 -9.70 -13.77 29.56
N GLN A 555 -10.50 -12.86 30.14
CA GLN A 555 -11.67 -12.27 29.49
C GLN A 555 -11.47 -10.77 29.47
N CYS A 556 -11.39 -10.18 28.30
CA CYS A 556 -11.17 -8.75 28.15
C CYS A 556 -12.02 -8.20 27.01
N GLY A 557 -12.58 -7.03 27.18
CA GLY A 557 -13.35 -6.35 26.15
C GLY A 557 -12.99 -4.87 26.08
N VAL A 558 -13.09 -4.32 24.90
CA VAL A 558 -13.04 -2.87 24.65
C VAL A 558 -14.24 -2.46 23.84
N GLU A 559 -14.84 -1.35 24.20
CA GLU A 559 -15.94 -0.70 23.51
C GLU A 559 -15.58 0.78 23.32
N TYR A 560 -15.73 1.27 22.12
CA TYR A 560 -15.48 2.67 21.78
C TYR A 560 -16.82 3.39 21.72
N VAL A 561 -16.94 4.45 22.50
CA VAL A 561 -18.20 5.20 22.66
C VAL A 561 -17.95 6.70 22.59
N LYS A 562 -18.98 7.45 22.26
CA LYS A 562 -18.97 8.92 22.38
C LYS A 562 -18.96 9.31 23.86
N LYS A 563 -18.13 10.31 24.21
CA LYS A 563 -18.09 10.91 25.54
C LYS A 563 -19.38 11.62 25.91
#